data_ada69fe1c459eb1a1cc47a5467508fad
#
_entry.id   ada69fe1c459eb1a1cc47a5467508fad
#
_cell.length_a   1.000
_cell.length_b   1.000
_cell.length_c   1.000
_cell.angle_alpha   90.00
_cell.angle_beta   90.00
_cell.angle_gamma   90.00
#
_symmetry.space_group_name_H-M   'P 1'
#
loop_
_entity.id
_entity.type
_entity.pdbx_description
1 polymer ?
#
loop_
_entity_poly.entity_id
_entity_poly.type
_entity_poly.pdbx_seq_one_letter_code
_entity_poly.pdbx_strand_id
1 'polypeptide(L)'
;MTKLDSSAEKLISESKSRLKKRNTWLEHSIEDFEKELPKHESFPTSKDMLTSYIGIYQNQINFNRGILELLSNADEIILRYDI
;
A
#
# COMPACT_ATOMS: atom_id res chain seq x y z
N MET A 1 -16.01 -20.08 23.85
CA MET A 1 -15.76 -18.78 23.28
C MET A 1 -14.36 -18.72 22.70
N THR A 2 -14.25 -18.24 21.53
CA THR A 2 -12.95 -18.07 20.90
C THR A 2 -12.71 -16.60 20.63
N LYS A 3 -11.85 -16.05 21.40
CA LYS A 3 -11.35 -14.72 21.17
C LYS A 3 -9.99 -14.85 20.52
N LEU A 4 -9.74 -14.08 19.47
CA LEU A 4 -8.41 -14.00 18.92
C LEU A 4 -7.47 -13.55 20.02
N ASP A 5 -6.35 -14.25 20.17
CA ASP A 5 -5.37 -13.85 21.16
C ASP A 5 -4.76 -12.49 20.76
N SER A 6 -4.15 -11.82 21.71
CA SER A 6 -3.54 -10.52 21.49
C SER A 6 -2.42 -10.58 20.45
N SER A 7 -1.80 -11.74 20.24
CA SER A 7 -0.77 -11.92 19.21
C SER A 7 -1.32 -11.76 17.81
N ALA A 8 -2.50 -12.37 17.54
CA ALA A 8 -3.14 -12.26 16.24
C ALA A 8 -3.62 -10.83 15.97
N GLU A 9 -4.24 -10.20 16.95
CA GLU A 9 -4.67 -8.80 16.86
C GLU A 9 -3.49 -7.88 16.58
N LYS A 10 -2.39 -8.10 17.28
CA LYS A 10 -1.16 -7.33 17.13
C LYS A 10 -0.58 -7.50 15.72
N LEU A 11 -0.55 -8.73 15.20
CA LEU A 11 -0.05 -8.99 13.85
C LEU A 11 -0.88 -8.26 12.79
N ILE A 12 -2.20 -8.28 12.92
CA ILE A 12 -3.09 -7.56 12.00
C ILE A 12 -2.82 -6.06 12.07
N SER A 13 -2.74 -5.50 13.27
CA SER A 13 -2.47 -4.08 13.48
C SER A 13 -1.12 -3.67 12.89
N GLU A 14 -0.08 -4.46 13.13
CA GLU A 14 1.26 -4.21 12.59
C GLU A 14 1.28 -4.29 11.06
N SER A 15 0.57 -5.27 10.49
CA SER A 15 0.47 -5.42 9.04
C SER A 15 -0.21 -4.22 8.40
N LYS A 16 -1.29 -3.73 9.00
CA LYS A 16 -1.97 -2.50 8.55
C LYS A 16 -1.02 -1.30 8.59
N SER A 17 -0.30 -1.15 9.68
CA SER A 17 0.65 -0.04 9.86
C SER A 17 1.74 -0.08 8.80
N ARG A 18 2.31 -1.25 8.53
CA ARG A 18 3.35 -1.43 7.51
C ARG A 18 2.83 -1.07 6.11
N LEU A 19 1.63 -1.52 5.77
CA LEU A 19 1.02 -1.22 4.47
C LEU A 19 0.77 0.28 4.30
N LYS A 20 0.28 0.95 5.33
CA LYS A 20 0.06 2.39 5.30
C LYS A 20 1.36 3.16 5.11
N LYS A 21 2.41 2.78 5.84
CA LYS A 21 3.73 3.38 5.70
C LYS A 21 4.32 3.14 4.31
N ARG A 22 4.15 1.92 3.80
CA ARG A 22 4.62 1.57 2.46
C ARG A 22 3.90 2.42 1.40
N ASN A 23 2.60 2.58 1.52
CA ASN A 23 1.84 3.40 0.59
C ASN A 23 2.28 4.85 0.63
N THR A 24 2.54 5.41 1.81
CA THR A 24 3.07 6.76 1.95
C THR A 24 4.41 6.90 1.22
N TRP A 25 5.31 5.94 1.40
CA TRP A 25 6.59 5.92 0.70
C TRP A 25 6.40 5.85 -0.82
N LEU A 26 5.49 4.99 -1.29
CA LEU A 26 5.20 4.85 -2.71
C LEU A 26 4.63 6.16 -3.30
N GLU A 27 3.72 6.82 -2.58
CA GLU A 27 3.14 8.10 -2.99
C GLU A 27 4.21 9.17 -3.14
N HIS A 28 5.12 9.29 -2.17
CA HIS A 28 6.23 10.22 -2.24
C HIS A 28 7.18 9.90 -3.40
N SER A 29 7.44 8.62 -3.65
CA SER A 29 8.26 8.20 -4.78
C SER A 29 7.64 8.56 -6.12
N ILE A 30 6.33 8.41 -6.24
CA ILE A 30 5.59 8.81 -7.44
C ILE A 30 5.72 10.33 -7.66
N GLU A 31 5.55 11.13 -6.61
CA GLU A 31 5.73 12.57 -6.69
C GLU A 31 7.12 12.94 -7.21
N ASP A 32 8.15 12.27 -6.68
CA ASP A 32 9.53 12.50 -7.11
C ASP A 32 9.74 12.14 -8.58
N PHE A 33 9.19 11.00 -9.02
CA PHE A 33 9.25 10.61 -10.43
C PHE A 33 8.52 11.61 -11.34
N GLU A 34 7.36 12.10 -10.90
CA GLU A 34 6.60 13.08 -11.66
C GLU A 34 7.38 14.40 -11.80
N LYS A 35 8.11 14.81 -10.78
CA LYS A 35 8.99 15.98 -10.84
C LYS A 35 10.16 15.80 -11.80
N GLU A 36 10.63 14.56 -11.95
CA GLU A 36 11.73 14.24 -12.86
C GLU A 36 11.27 14.14 -14.33
N LEU A 37 10.02 13.78 -14.59
CA LEU A 37 9.52 13.60 -15.96
C LEU A 37 9.84 14.76 -16.91
N PRO A 38 9.58 16.03 -16.56
CA PRO A 38 9.89 17.14 -17.47
C PRO A 38 11.35 17.25 -17.84
N LYS A 39 12.25 16.82 -16.96
CA LYS A 39 13.70 16.85 -17.22
C LYS A 39 14.13 15.80 -18.25
N HIS A 40 13.28 14.81 -18.52
CA HIS A 40 13.59 13.69 -19.42
C HIS A 40 12.77 13.74 -20.72
N GLU A 41 12.13 14.86 -21.01
CA GLU A 41 11.33 15.03 -22.23
C GLU A 41 12.09 14.70 -23.51
N SER A 42 13.39 15.05 -23.54
CA SER A 42 14.25 14.81 -24.70
C SER A 42 14.89 13.41 -24.70
N PHE A 43 14.58 12.58 -23.70
CA PHE A 43 15.16 11.25 -23.54
C PHE A 43 14.04 10.20 -23.45
N PRO A 44 13.52 9.72 -24.61
CA PRO A 44 12.34 8.84 -24.62
C PRO A 44 12.48 7.59 -23.73
N THR A 45 13.66 6.98 -23.73
CA THR A 45 13.90 5.77 -22.91
C THR A 45 13.77 6.06 -21.42
N SER A 46 14.39 7.14 -20.94
CA SER A 46 14.32 7.56 -19.54
C SER A 46 12.88 7.94 -19.15
N LYS A 47 12.20 8.66 -20.05
CA LYS A 47 10.80 9.05 -19.84
C LYS A 47 9.91 7.83 -19.72
N ASP A 48 10.08 6.86 -20.60
CA ASP A 48 9.30 5.60 -20.57
C ASP A 48 9.56 4.82 -19.30
N MET A 49 10.80 4.76 -18.84
CA MET A 49 11.15 4.09 -17.59
C MET A 49 10.46 4.75 -16.39
N LEU A 50 10.51 6.08 -16.30
CA LEU A 50 9.85 6.82 -15.21
C LEU A 50 8.34 6.62 -15.24
N THR A 51 7.73 6.69 -16.42
CA THR A 51 6.30 6.46 -16.59
C THR A 51 5.92 5.04 -16.15
N SER A 52 6.74 4.06 -16.49
CA SER A 52 6.53 2.65 -16.10
C SER A 52 6.61 2.48 -14.59
N TYR A 53 7.59 3.09 -13.94
CA TYR A 53 7.72 3.02 -12.47
C TYR A 53 6.53 3.67 -11.78
N ILE A 54 6.05 4.80 -12.27
CA ILE A 54 4.87 5.46 -11.72
C ILE A 54 3.66 4.51 -11.80
N GLY A 55 3.46 3.86 -12.95
CA GLY A 55 2.37 2.90 -13.13
C GLY A 55 2.48 1.70 -12.19
N ILE A 56 3.68 1.13 -12.07
CA ILE A 56 3.94 0.00 -11.17
C ILE A 56 3.65 0.39 -9.72
N TYR A 57 4.10 1.55 -9.29
CA TYR A 57 3.91 2.02 -7.91
C TYR A 57 2.44 2.35 -7.62
N GLN A 58 1.72 2.92 -8.58
CA GLN A 58 0.27 3.14 -8.45
C GLN A 58 -0.48 1.84 -8.29
N ASN A 59 -0.14 0.81 -9.08
CA ASN A 59 -0.72 -0.51 -8.96
C ASN A 59 -0.42 -1.13 -7.59
N GLN A 60 0.79 -0.95 -7.10
CA GLN A 60 1.17 -1.46 -5.77
C GLN A 60 0.36 -0.78 -4.66
N ILE A 61 0.16 0.54 -4.75
CA ILE A 61 -0.67 1.28 -3.80
C ILE A 61 -2.09 0.72 -3.79
N ASN A 62 -2.68 0.51 -4.96
CA ASN A 62 -4.03 -0.01 -5.08
C ASN A 62 -4.14 -1.43 -4.51
N PHE A 63 -3.15 -2.26 -4.78
CA PHE A 63 -3.08 -3.62 -4.22
C PHE A 63 -3.01 -3.56 -2.68
N ASN A 64 -2.16 -2.70 -2.15
CA ASN A 64 -2.02 -2.55 -0.70
C ASN A 64 -3.30 -2.02 -0.04
N ARG A 65 -4.02 -1.13 -0.71
CA ARG A 65 -5.34 -0.65 -0.24
C ARG A 65 -6.35 -1.79 -0.17
N GLY A 66 -6.33 -2.68 -1.16
CA GLY A 66 -7.18 -3.88 -1.16
C GLY A 66 -6.87 -4.79 0.03
N ILE A 67 -5.59 -5.00 0.32
CA ILE A 67 -5.18 -5.79 1.48
C ILE A 67 -5.62 -5.11 2.80
N LEU A 68 -5.45 -3.80 2.90
CA LEU A 68 -5.90 -3.03 4.07
C LEU A 68 -7.39 -3.18 4.31
N GLU A 69 -8.18 -3.16 3.25
CA GLU A 69 -9.63 -3.37 3.33
C GLU A 69 -9.95 -4.77 3.83
N LEU A 70 -9.28 -5.79 3.31
CA LEU A 70 -9.45 -7.17 3.76
C LEU A 70 -9.08 -7.33 5.23
N LEU A 71 -8.00 -6.71 5.67
CA LEU A 71 -7.57 -6.76 7.08
C LEU A 71 -8.58 -6.06 7.99
N SER A 72 -9.16 -4.96 7.54
CA SER A 72 -10.21 -4.26 8.29
C SER A 72 -11.48 -5.09 8.39
N ASN A 73 -11.86 -5.79 7.30
CA ASN A 73 -12.99 -6.70 7.30
C ASN A 73 -12.75 -7.90 8.22
N ALA A 74 -11.53 -8.38 8.30
CA ALA A 74 -11.16 -9.46 9.22
C ALA A 74 -11.38 -9.03 10.67
N ASP A 75 -11.01 -7.80 11.02
CA ASP A 75 -11.27 -7.25 12.35
C ASP A 75 -12.77 -7.24 12.67
N GLU A 76 -13.60 -6.81 11.72
CA GLU A 76 -15.05 -6.81 11.89
C GLU A 76 -15.61 -8.21 12.10
N ILE A 77 -15.13 -9.17 11.33
CA ILE A 77 -15.54 -10.57 11.45
C ILE A 77 -15.19 -11.11 12.84
N ILE A 78 -13.98 -10.83 13.30
CA ILE A 78 -13.53 -11.24 14.63
C ILE A 78 -14.43 -10.65 15.71
N LEU A 79 -14.70 -9.35 15.65
CA LEU A 79 -15.59 -8.68 16.60
C LEU A 79 -16.99 -9.24 16.58
N ARG A 80 -17.49 -9.62 15.40
CA ARG A 80 -18.83 -10.16 15.21
C ARG A 80 -19.00 -11.54 15.80
N TYR A 81 -18.00 -12.39 15.68
CA TYR A 81 -18.08 -13.79 16.09
C TYR A 81 -17.41 -14.09 17.43
N ASP A 82 -16.82 -13.09 18.05
CA ASP A 82 -16.14 -13.24 19.33
C ASP A 82 -17.06 -12.82 20.51
N ILE A 83 -18.25 -13.31 20.47
CA ILE A 83 -19.23 -12.97 21.52
C ILE A 83 -19.47 -14.17 22.43
#